data_310af7834d3fdd91927733bd35b538dc
#
_entry.id   310af7834d3fdd91927733bd35b538dc
#
_cell.length_a   1.000
_cell.length_b   1.000
_cell.length_c   1.000
_cell.angle_alpha   90.00
_cell.angle_beta   90.00
_cell.angle_gamma   90.00
#
_symmetry.space_group_name_H-M   'P 1'
#
loop_
_entity.id
_entity.type
_entity.pdbx_description
1 polymer ?
#
loop_
_entity_poly.entity_id
_entity_poly.type
_entity_poly.pdbx_seq_one_letter_code
_entity_poly.pdbx_strand_id
1 'polypeptide(L)'
;FRSSAASDVYKRQELIEAVKELELDEIVDILQNLPEERMNKILSNMSLVDRKRIEIGLTFPDNTAGGLLNTDVISVRPNNSINEVISYLRDQEELPENTDKIFVVNNENEYLGELLISRILTSKPTMLVREIMETEFLPIDAGLDDKEVATIFERNNLISSSVVDKDGKLIGRITIDDVVDVIREDADQNLLG
;
A
#
# COMPACT_ATOMS: atom_id res chain seq x y z
N PHE A 1 0.05 -46.87 -9.28
CA PHE A 1 -0.44 -46.11 -8.10
C PHE A 1 0.55 -45.08 -7.55
N ARG A 2 1.40 -44.46 -8.42
CA ARG A 2 2.30 -43.37 -8.01
C ARG A 2 2.19 -42.09 -8.86
N SER A 3 1.14 -41.95 -9.67
CA SER A 3 0.99 -40.87 -10.66
C SER A 3 0.18 -39.68 -10.19
N SER A 4 -0.60 -39.76 -9.12
CA SER A 4 -1.52 -38.69 -8.67
C SER A 4 -0.81 -37.58 -7.90
N ALA A 5 0.06 -37.94 -6.94
CA ALA A 5 0.70 -36.95 -6.08
C ALA A 5 1.72 -36.06 -6.81
N ALA A 6 2.46 -36.63 -7.78
CA ALA A 6 3.42 -35.87 -8.58
C ALA A 6 2.72 -34.88 -9.53
N SER A 7 1.60 -35.29 -10.13
CA SER A 7 0.77 -34.42 -11.00
C SER A 7 0.14 -33.26 -10.22
N ASP A 8 -0.27 -33.50 -8.97
CA ASP A 8 -0.85 -32.46 -8.11
C ASP A 8 0.20 -31.45 -7.61
N VAL A 9 1.46 -31.90 -7.40
CA VAL A 9 2.58 -31.02 -7.05
C VAL A 9 3.00 -30.15 -8.23
N TYR A 10 3.07 -30.72 -9.44
CA TYR A 10 3.38 -29.96 -10.67
C TYR A 10 2.31 -28.91 -10.97
N LYS A 11 1.04 -29.27 -10.92
CA LYS A 11 -0.07 -28.32 -11.09
C LYS A 11 -0.09 -27.21 -10.03
N ARG A 12 0.40 -27.48 -8.82
CA ARG A 12 0.53 -26.47 -7.75
C ARG A 12 1.66 -25.50 -8.04
N GLN A 13 2.81 -25.95 -8.51
CA GLN A 13 3.93 -25.08 -8.86
C GLN A 13 3.61 -24.20 -10.06
N GLU A 14 2.95 -24.75 -11.08
CA GLU A 14 2.47 -23.97 -12.24
C GLU A 14 1.46 -22.89 -11.83
N LEU A 15 0.57 -23.17 -10.86
CA LEU A 15 -0.40 -22.20 -10.37
C LEU A 15 0.27 -21.08 -9.56
N ILE A 16 1.27 -21.40 -8.75
CA ILE A 16 2.05 -20.42 -7.97
C ILE A 16 2.90 -19.52 -8.90
N GLU A 17 3.49 -20.09 -9.95
CA GLU A 17 4.25 -19.33 -10.95
C GLU A 17 3.33 -18.46 -11.81
N ALA A 18 2.18 -18.98 -12.22
CA ALA A 18 1.19 -18.21 -12.98
C ALA A 18 0.63 -17.02 -12.17
N VAL A 19 0.40 -17.21 -10.87
CA VAL A 19 -0.06 -16.14 -9.96
C VAL A 19 0.99 -15.03 -9.78
N LYS A 20 2.29 -15.32 -9.90
CA LYS A 20 3.34 -14.30 -9.83
C LYS A 20 3.43 -13.38 -11.05
N GLU A 21 2.89 -13.81 -12.19
CA GLU A 21 2.88 -13.03 -13.42
C GLU A 21 1.58 -12.23 -13.62
N LEU A 22 0.56 -12.47 -12.76
CA LEU A 22 -0.72 -11.77 -12.81
C LEU A 22 -0.68 -10.47 -12.01
N GLU A 23 -1.48 -9.50 -12.44
CA GLU A 23 -1.70 -8.29 -11.66
C GLU A 23 -2.52 -8.59 -10.38
N LEU A 24 -2.44 -7.71 -9.37
CA LEU A 24 -3.00 -7.95 -8.04
C LEU A 24 -4.51 -8.19 -8.06
N ASP A 25 -5.26 -7.43 -8.85
CA ASP A 25 -6.69 -7.53 -9.06
C ASP A 25 -7.09 -8.87 -9.70
N GLU A 26 -6.35 -9.35 -10.68
CA GLU A 26 -6.55 -10.67 -11.30
C GLU A 26 -6.34 -11.80 -10.29
N ILE A 27 -5.33 -11.68 -9.43
CA ILE A 27 -5.06 -12.64 -8.35
C ILE A 27 -6.21 -12.65 -7.34
N VAL A 28 -6.68 -11.48 -6.93
CA VAL A 28 -7.79 -11.33 -5.99
C VAL A 28 -9.07 -11.96 -6.56
N ASP A 29 -9.39 -11.70 -7.82
CA ASP A 29 -10.55 -12.27 -8.50
C ASP A 29 -10.51 -13.80 -8.54
N ILE A 30 -9.35 -14.38 -8.83
CA ILE A 30 -9.17 -15.83 -8.83
C ILE A 30 -9.36 -16.40 -7.43
N LEU A 31 -8.75 -15.77 -6.41
CA LEU A 31 -8.79 -16.25 -5.04
C LEU A 31 -10.19 -16.16 -4.42
N GLN A 32 -10.96 -15.13 -4.73
CA GLN A 32 -12.35 -14.97 -4.27
C GLN A 32 -13.27 -16.13 -4.74
N ASN A 33 -12.95 -16.74 -5.87
CA ASN A 33 -13.71 -17.84 -6.44
C ASN A 33 -13.23 -19.25 -5.98
N LEU A 34 -12.18 -19.31 -5.16
CA LEU A 34 -11.65 -20.57 -4.64
C LEU A 34 -12.24 -20.92 -3.27
N PRO A 35 -12.39 -22.22 -2.95
CA PRO A 35 -12.67 -22.67 -1.59
C PRO A 35 -11.60 -22.15 -0.60
N GLU A 36 -12.01 -21.76 0.58
CA GLU A 36 -11.17 -21.18 1.64
C GLU A 36 -9.90 -21.99 1.92
N GLU A 37 -10.02 -23.32 1.94
CA GLU A 37 -8.89 -24.23 2.18
C GLU A 37 -7.81 -24.11 1.07
N ARG A 38 -8.20 -23.92 -0.20
CA ARG A 38 -7.27 -23.73 -1.31
C ARG A 38 -6.67 -22.35 -1.32
N MET A 39 -7.47 -21.34 -1.02
CA MET A 39 -7.01 -19.95 -0.88
C MET A 39 -5.93 -19.86 0.21
N ASN A 40 -6.16 -20.42 1.40
CA ASN A 40 -5.19 -20.41 2.49
C ASN A 40 -3.89 -21.15 2.13
N LYS A 41 -3.96 -22.23 1.36
CA LYS A 41 -2.77 -22.94 0.87
C LYS A 41 -1.94 -22.10 -0.11
N ILE A 42 -2.58 -21.35 -0.99
CA ILE A 42 -1.90 -20.45 -1.93
C ILE A 42 -1.23 -19.32 -1.14
N LEU A 43 -1.96 -18.65 -0.27
CA LEU A 43 -1.45 -17.56 0.55
C LEU A 43 -0.29 -17.98 1.46
N SER A 44 -0.30 -19.20 2.00
CA SER A 44 0.78 -19.70 2.85
C SER A 44 2.10 -19.94 2.12
N ASN A 45 2.09 -20.08 0.80
CA ASN A 45 3.28 -20.27 -0.03
C ASN A 45 3.80 -18.98 -0.67
N MET A 46 3.16 -17.85 -0.41
CA MET A 46 3.56 -16.54 -0.90
C MET A 46 4.52 -15.84 0.05
N SER A 47 5.27 -14.87 -0.49
CA SER A 47 6.04 -13.95 0.36
C SER A 47 5.11 -13.18 1.31
N LEU A 48 5.63 -12.76 2.47
CA LEU A 48 4.85 -11.97 3.42
C LEU A 48 4.32 -10.66 2.81
N VAL A 49 5.08 -10.08 1.89
CA VAL A 49 4.71 -8.85 1.18
C VAL A 49 3.54 -9.09 0.24
N ASP A 50 3.64 -10.12 -0.61
CA ASP A 50 2.59 -10.45 -1.58
C ASP A 50 1.31 -10.92 -0.87
N ARG A 51 1.45 -11.71 0.17
CA ARG A 51 0.32 -12.14 1.00
C ARG A 51 -0.42 -10.95 1.59
N LYS A 52 0.30 -9.97 2.16
CA LYS A 52 -0.31 -8.77 2.72
C LYS A 52 -1.06 -7.95 1.67
N ARG A 53 -0.50 -7.80 0.47
CA ARG A 53 -1.14 -7.13 -0.67
C ARG A 53 -2.46 -7.80 -1.04
N ILE A 54 -2.46 -9.12 -1.14
CA ILE A 54 -3.65 -9.90 -1.50
C ILE A 54 -4.70 -9.83 -0.39
N GLU A 55 -4.31 -9.96 0.87
CA GLU A 55 -5.24 -9.85 2.01
C GLU A 55 -5.95 -8.49 2.02
N ILE A 56 -5.24 -7.41 1.68
CA ILE A 56 -5.83 -6.08 1.52
C ILE A 56 -6.82 -6.05 0.36
N GLY A 57 -6.44 -6.56 -0.82
CA GLY A 57 -7.32 -6.65 -1.98
C GLY A 57 -8.57 -7.52 -1.75
N LEU A 58 -8.45 -8.59 -0.97
CA LEU A 58 -9.61 -9.42 -0.56
C LEU A 58 -10.54 -8.70 0.43
N THR A 59 -10.02 -7.73 1.17
CA THR A 59 -10.76 -7.00 2.21
C THR A 59 -11.49 -5.78 1.67
N PHE A 60 -10.89 -5.08 0.71
CA PHE A 60 -11.39 -3.81 0.20
C PHE A 60 -11.77 -3.92 -1.28
N PRO A 61 -12.98 -3.44 -1.67
CA PRO A 61 -13.38 -3.36 -3.08
C PRO A 61 -12.47 -2.43 -3.89
N ASP A 62 -12.38 -2.67 -5.21
CA ASP A 62 -11.50 -1.93 -6.13
C ASP A 62 -11.84 -0.42 -6.20
N ASN A 63 -13.13 -0.07 -6.01
CA ASN A 63 -13.59 1.31 -6.01
C ASN A 63 -13.44 2.02 -4.65
N THR A 64 -12.49 1.59 -3.83
CA THR A 64 -12.17 2.22 -2.54
C THR A 64 -10.68 2.56 -2.44
N ALA A 65 -10.33 3.38 -1.45
CA ALA A 65 -8.94 3.69 -1.14
C ALA A 65 -8.10 2.42 -0.94
N GLY A 66 -8.67 1.38 -0.34
CA GLY A 66 -8.02 0.08 -0.17
C GLY A 66 -7.72 -0.63 -1.49
N GLY A 67 -8.54 -0.44 -2.51
CA GLY A 67 -8.30 -0.94 -3.87
C GLY A 67 -7.21 -0.16 -4.62
N LEU A 68 -7.00 1.10 -4.27
CA LEU A 68 -5.99 1.97 -4.89
C LEU A 68 -4.63 1.93 -4.19
N LEU A 69 -4.55 1.43 -2.95
CA LEU A 69 -3.34 1.58 -2.14
C LEU A 69 -2.19 0.73 -2.63
N ASN A 70 -0.98 1.28 -2.46
CA ASN A 70 0.27 0.57 -2.56
C ASN A 70 0.78 0.25 -1.14
N THR A 71 1.25 -0.97 -0.93
CA THR A 71 1.80 -1.41 0.36
C THR A 71 3.26 -1.02 0.57
N ASP A 72 3.93 -0.51 -0.47
CA ASP A 72 5.30 -0.02 -0.41
C ASP A 72 5.34 1.33 0.30
N VAL A 73 5.33 1.31 1.62
CA VAL A 73 5.41 2.50 2.47
C VAL A 73 6.66 2.49 3.32
N ILE A 74 7.25 3.65 3.46
CA ILE A 74 8.35 3.87 4.38
C ILE A 74 7.78 4.55 5.62
N SER A 75 8.03 3.98 6.78
CA SER A 75 7.62 4.54 8.07
C SER A 75 8.76 4.62 9.07
N VAL A 76 8.70 5.63 9.90
CA VAL A 76 9.67 5.91 10.96
C VAL A 76 8.97 6.18 12.27
N ARG A 77 9.72 6.28 13.35
CA ARG A 77 9.21 6.54 14.69
C ARG A 77 9.46 8.00 15.12
N PRO A 78 8.62 8.59 15.99
CA PRO A 78 8.78 9.95 16.45
C PRO A 78 10.12 10.23 17.14
N ASN A 79 10.70 9.22 17.77
CA ASN A 79 11.96 9.33 18.50
C ASN A 79 13.21 9.05 17.65
N ASN A 80 13.06 8.69 16.36
CA ASN A 80 14.21 8.60 15.49
C ASN A 80 14.81 9.99 15.25
N SER A 81 16.15 10.06 15.22
CA SER A 81 16.84 11.28 14.77
C SER A 81 16.80 11.36 13.24
N ILE A 82 16.95 12.56 12.70
CA ILE A 82 17.00 12.77 11.25
C ILE A 82 18.19 12.01 10.64
N ASN A 83 19.30 11.90 11.36
CA ASN A 83 20.45 11.10 10.90
C ASN A 83 20.10 9.60 10.77
N GLU A 84 19.34 9.03 11.71
CA GLU A 84 18.86 7.65 11.62
C GLU A 84 17.89 7.48 10.44
N VAL A 85 17.00 8.45 10.22
CA VAL A 85 16.08 8.44 9.08
C VAL A 85 16.85 8.47 7.76
N ILE A 86 17.84 9.36 7.61
CA ILE A 86 18.66 9.43 6.39
C ILE A 86 19.43 8.13 6.17
N SER A 87 20.01 7.56 7.22
CA SER A 87 20.71 6.28 7.12
C SER A 87 19.76 5.15 6.67
N TYR A 88 18.58 5.09 7.26
CA TYR A 88 17.56 4.11 6.89
C TYR A 88 17.13 4.26 5.42
N LEU A 89 16.92 5.50 4.93
CA LEU A 89 16.57 5.74 3.53
C LEU A 89 17.69 5.36 2.56
N ARG A 90 18.95 5.56 2.94
CA ARG A 90 20.13 5.19 2.13
C ARG A 90 20.38 3.69 2.08
N ASP A 91 19.93 2.95 3.09
CA ASP A 91 20.04 1.49 3.14
C ASP A 91 18.98 0.80 2.25
N GLN A 92 17.98 1.54 1.75
CA GLN A 92 17.07 1.03 0.74
C GLN A 92 17.79 0.96 -0.61
N GLU A 93 17.62 -0.14 -1.34
CA GLU A 93 18.16 -0.27 -2.72
C GLU A 93 17.52 0.78 -3.63
N GLU A 94 16.21 0.99 -3.49
CA GLU A 94 15.42 1.98 -4.23
C GLU A 94 14.28 2.48 -3.34
N LEU A 95 13.96 3.77 -3.44
CA LEU A 95 12.77 4.33 -2.81
C LEU A 95 11.57 4.09 -3.72
N PRO A 96 10.38 3.83 -3.16
CA PRO A 96 9.16 3.71 -3.94
C PRO A 96 8.94 4.96 -4.81
N GLU A 97 8.40 4.79 -6.01
CA GLU A 97 8.08 5.91 -6.91
C GLU A 97 7.16 6.92 -6.21
N ASN A 98 7.27 8.19 -6.60
CA ASN A 98 6.48 9.29 -6.02
C ASN A 98 6.63 9.43 -4.49
N THR A 99 7.82 9.15 -3.95
CA THR A 99 8.11 9.36 -2.52
C THR A 99 8.43 10.84 -2.26
N ASP A 100 7.43 11.62 -1.95
CA ASP A 100 7.53 13.03 -1.51
C ASP A 100 7.60 13.16 0.01
N LYS A 101 7.13 12.17 0.72
CA LYS A 101 7.07 12.06 2.19
C LYS A 101 7.22 10.64 2.66
N ILE A 102 7.53 10.48 3.93
CA ILE A 102 7.47 9.22 4.66
C ILE A 102 6.50 9.36 5.84
N PHE A 103 6.04 8.27 6.39
CA PHE A 103 5.00 8.29 7.41
C PHE A 103 5.57 8.02 8.79
N VAL A 104 4.95 8.64 9.79
CA VAL A 104 5.35 8.48 11.19
C VAL A 104 4.29 7.64 11.89
N VAL A 105 4.74 6.57 12.53
CA VAL A 105 3.87 5.63 13.26
C VAL A 105 4.44 5.33 14.65
N ASN A 106 3.57 4.91 15.57
CA ASN A 106 4.00 4.40 16.87
C ASN A 106 4.43 2.92 16.80
N ASN A 107 4.72 2.31 17.95
CA ASN A 107 5.15 0.90 18.02
C ASN A 107 4.05 -0.09 17.62
N GLU A 108 2.80 0.29 17.74
CA GLU A 108 1.62 -0.47 17.35
C GLU A 108 1.22 -0.25 15.87
N ASN A 109 2.07 0.48 15.11
CA ASN A 109 1.86 0.86 13.71
C ASN A 109 0.67 1.81 13.47
N GLU A 110 0.22 2.51 14.52
CA GLU A 110 -0.80 3.55 14.37
C GLU A 110 -0.18 4.81 13.76
N TYR A 111 -0.90 5.40 12.81
CA TYR A 111 -0.48 6.62 12.12
C TYR A 111 -0.45 7.82 13.07
N LEU A 112 0.65 8.55 13.07
CA LEU A 112 0.85 9.75 13.88
C LEU A 112 1.02 11.03 13.05
N GLY A 113 1.49 10.92 11.83
CA GLY A 113 1.78 12.08 10.99
C GLY A 113 2.65 11.72 9.80
N GLU A 114 3.14 12.75 9.14
CA GLU A 114 3.99 12.61 7.95
C GLU A 114 5.24 13.48 8.06
N LEU A 115 6.28 13.09 7.35
CA LEU A 115 7.57 13.75 7.31
C LEU A 115 7.98 13.97 5.86
N LEU A 116 7.97 15.23 5.42
CA LEU A 116 8.34 15.59 4.05
C LEU A 116 9.83 15.31 3.80
N ILE A 117 10.17 14.76 2.65
CA ILE A 117 11.56 14.54 2.24
C ILE A 117 12.35 15.86 2.23
N SER A 118 11.73 16.97 1.79
CA SER A 118 12.34 18.28 1.82
C SER A 118 12.72 18.73 3.25
N ARG A 119 11.92 18.39 4.25
CA ARG A 119 12.19 18.70 5.66
C ARG A 119 13.32 17.83 6.21
N ILE A 120 13.39 16.56 5.82
CA ILE A 120 14.50 15.68 6.20
C ILE A 120 15.84 16.27 5.71
N LEU A 121 15.88 16.71 4.45
CA LEU A 121 17.10 17.23 3.82
C LEU A 121 17.56 18.58 4.40
N THR A 122 16.65 19.39 4.91
CA THR A 122 16.94 20.74 5.42
C THR A 122 17.06 20.83 6.94
N SER A 123 16.76 19.74 7.65
CA SER A 123 16.81 19.69 9.11
C SER A 123 18.19 19.27 9.62
N LYS A 124 18.50 19.67 10.85
CA LYS A 124 19.75 19.23 11.51
C LYS A 124 19.70 17.72 11.78
N PRO A 125 20.79 16.99 11.57
CA PRO A 125 20.85 15.54 11.79
C PRO A 125 20.46 15.07 13.19
N THR A 126 20.66 15.92 14.19
CA THR A 126 20.36 15.62 15.60
C THR A 126 18.91 15.87 16.01
N MET A 127 18.11 16.55 15.18
CA MET A 127 16.68 16.74 15.45
C MET A 127 15.94 15.42 15.44
N LEU A 128 14.86 15.33 16.21
CA LEU A 128 14.00 14.17 16.24
C LEU A 128 12.84 14.35 15.25
N VAL A 129 12.35 13.23 14.72
CA VAL A 129 11.19 13.21 13.81
C VAL A 129 10.02 13.99 14.38
N ARG A 130 9.67 13.79 15.66
CA ARG A 130 8.57 14.48 16.33
C ARG A 130 8.68 16.01 16.35
N GLU A 131 9.88 16.57 16.17
CA GLU A 131 10.09 18.02 16.18
C GLU A 131 9.79 18.67 14.83
N ILE A 132 9.75 17.86 13.75
CA ILE A 132 9.60 18.37 12.38
C ILE A 132 8.50 17.68 11.59
N MET A 133 7.87 16.63 12.12
CA MET A 133 6.75 15.95 11.46
C MET A 133 5.51 16.86 11.41
N GLU A 134 4.68 16.64 10.41
CA GLU A 134 3.40 17.29 10.24
C GLU A 134 2.27 16.37 10.72
N THR A 135 1.34 16.90 11.51
CA THR A 135 0.24 16.15 12.12
C THR A 135 -1.15 16.66 11.69
N GLU A 136 -1.19 17.70 10.88
CA GLU A 136 -2.45 18.34 10.45
C GLU A 136 -3.17 17.55 9.35
N PHE A 137 -2.44 16.74 8.59
CA PHE A 137 -3.00 15.93 7.53
C PHE A 137 -3.54 14.62 8.08
N LEU A 138 -4.84 14.42 7.86
CA LEU A 138 -5.50 13.18 8.26
C LEU A 138 -5.21 12.08 7.23
N PRO A 139 -4.97 10.85 7.68
CA PRO A 139 -4.85 9.71 6.79
C PRO A 139 -6.18 9.39 6.12
N ILE A 140 -6.13 8.77 4.96
CA ILE A 140 -7.31 8.29 4.25
C ILE A 140 -7.74 6.94 4.84
N ASP A 141 -9.03 6.80 5.14
CA ASP A 141 -9.61 5.50 5.51
C ASP A 141 -9.65 4.56 4.30
N ALA A 142 -9.25 3.31 4.50
CA ALA A 142 -9.20 2.32 3.42
C ALA A 142 -10.56 2.01 2.78
N GLY A 143 -11.65 2.25 3.50
CA GLY A 143 -13.02 2.07 3.00
C GLY A 143 -13.59 3.27 2.24
N LEU A 144 -12.86 4.39 2.15
CA LEU A 144 -13.34 5.59 1.46
C LEU A 144 -13.47 5.33 -0.05
N ASP A 145 -14.53 5.85 -0.66
CA ASP A 145 -14.78 5.77 -2.10
C ASP A 145 -13.64 6.44 -2.91
N ASP A 146 -13.25 5.83 -4.01
CA ASP A 146 -12.13 6.28 -4.83
C ASP A 146 -12.30 7.69 -5.43
N LYS A 147 -13.54 8.09 -5.74
CA LYS A 147 -13.86 9.44 -6.22
C LYS A 147 -13.72 10.49 -5.12
N GLU A 148 -14.02 10.11 -3.88
CA GLU A 148 -13.77 10.97 -2.72
C GLU A 148 -12.27 11.10 -2.47
N VAL A 149 -11.50 10.02 -2.64
CA VAL A 149 -10.03 10.05 -2.61
C VAL A 149 -9.50 11.03 -3.66
N ALA A 150 -9.98 10.95 -4.91
CA ALA A 150 -9.59 11.86 -5.98
C ALA A 150 -9.86 13.32 -5.60
N THR A 151 -11.02 13.60 -5.01
CA THR A 151 -11.39 14.93 -4.54
C THR A 151 -10.43 15.45 -3.44
N ILE A 152 -10.01 14.59 -2.51
CA ILE A 152 -9.05 14.95 -1.45
C ILE A 152 -7.69 15.29 -2.07
N PHE A 153 -7.19 14.49 -3.01
CA PHE A 153 -5.93 14.73 -3.70
C PHE A 153 -5.95 16.07 -4.46
N GLU A 154 -7.02 16.32 -5.22
CA GLU A 154 -7.18 17.55 -5.99
C GLU A 154 -7.24 18.79 -5.09
N ARG A 155 -8.07 18.78 -4.04
CA ARG A 155 -8.23 19.93 -3.14
C ARG A 155 -6.96 20.29 -2.37
N ASN A 156 -6.14 19.29 -2.04
CA ASN A 156 -4.93 19.47 -1.24
C ASN A 156 -3.64 19.43 -2.07
N ASN A 157 -3.73 19.29 -3.38
CA ASN A 157 -2.58 19.14 -4.29
C ASN A 157 -1.61 18.04 -3.83
N LEU A 158 -2.14 16.88 -3.46
CA LEU A 158 -1.34 15.78 -2.92
C LEU A 158 -0.58 15.04 -4.03
N ILE A 159 0.63 14.62 -3.74
CA ILE A 159 1.43 13.67 -4.52
C ILE A 159 1.20 12.25 -3.99
N SER A 160 1.13 12.12 -2.67
CA SER A 160 0.81 10.88 -1.98
C SER A 160 0.01 11.12 -0.71
N SER A 161 -0.65 10.12 -0.20
CA SER A 161 -1.34 10.13 1.09
C SER A 161 -1.25 8.76 1.76
N SER A 162 -1.19 8.78 3.10
CA SER A 162 -1.29 7.57 3.92
C SER A 162 -2.69 6.98 3.87
N VAL A 163 -2.77 5.66 3.96
CA VAL A 163 -4.03 4.92 4.10
C VAL A 163 -3.98 4.10 5.38
N VAL A 164 -5.03 4.19 6.17
CA VAL A 164 -5.18 3.47 7.43
C VAL A 164 -6.39 2.54 7.44
N ASP A 165 -6.33 1.51 8.25
CA ASP A 165 -7.45 0.65 8.55
C ASP A 165 -8.38 1.29 9.61
N LYS A 166 -9.45 0.57 9.98
CA LYS A 166 -10.43 0.99 10.99
C LYS A 166 -9.83 1.22 12.39
N ASP A 167 -8.68 0.64 12.67
CA ASP A 167 -7.96 0.80 13.94
C ASP A 167 -6.90 1.92 13.88
N GLY A 168 -6.85 2.67 12.79
CA GLY A 168 -5.90 3.76 12.58
C GLY A 168 -4.48 3.31 12.25
N LYS A 169 -4.29 2.04 11.90
CA LYS A 169 -2.98 1.48 11.54
C LYS A 169 -2.66 1.77 10.09
N LEU A 170 -1.41 2.17 9.85
CA LEU A 170 -0.90 2.41 8.52
C LEU A 170 -0.84 1.09 7.72
N ILE A 171 -1.58 0.99 6.63
CA ILE A 171 -1.62 -0.19 5.77
C ILE A 171 -1.02 0.03 4.38
N GLY A 172 -0.89 1.29 3.96
CA GLY A 172 -0.34 1.61 2.67
C GLY A 172 -0.37 3.10 2.37
N ARG A 173 -0.13 3.43 1.12
CA ARG A 173 -0.23 4.80 0.58
C ARG A 173 -0.91 4.78 -0.78
N ILE A 174 -1.53 5.90 -1.13
CA ILE A 174 -2.03 6.16 -2.48
C ILE A 174 -1.13 7.24 -3.09
N THR A 175 -0.82 7.11 -4.37
CA THR A 175 -0.04 8.07 -5.14
C THR A 175 -0.88 8.70 -6.24
N ILE A 176 -0.46 9.86 -6.72
CA ILE A 176 -1.24 10.69 -7.66
C ILE A 176 -1.48 10.02 -9.01
N ASP A 177 -0.59 9.16 -9.46
CA ASP A 177 -0.74 8.40 -10.71
C ASP A 177 -1.99 7.51 -10.68
N ASP A 178 -2.23 6.77 -9.58
CA ASP A 178 -3.42 5.94 -9.42
C ASP A 178 -4.71 6.79 -9.31
N VAL A 179 -4.63 7.95 -8.68
CA VAL A 179 -5.76 8.91 -8.60
C VAL A 179 -6.10 9.49 -9.96
N VAL A 180 -5.11 9.78 -10.80
CA VAL A 180 -5.34 10.26 -12.17
C VAL A 180 -6.10 9.24 -13.00
N ASP A 181 -5.83 7.95 -12.81
CA ASP A 181 -6.55 6.88 -13.49
C ASP A 181 -8.03 6.85 -13.09
N VAL A 182 -8.35 7.02 -11.81
CA VAL A 182 -9.73 7.17 -11.31
C VAL A 182 -10.44 8.35 -11.97
N ILE A 183 -9.78 9.51 -12.07
CA ILE A 183 -10.34 10.70 -12.70
C ILE A 183 -10.64 10.46 -14.18
N ARG A 184 -9.76 9.79 -14.90
CA ARG A 184 -9.94 9.45 -16.32
C ARG A 184 -11.10 8.49 -16.52
N GLU A 185 -11.21 7.44 -15.72
CA GLU A 185 -12.31 6.48 -15.79
C GLU A 185 -13.67 7.15 -15.51
N ASP A 186 -13.74 8.02 -14.51
CA ASP A 186 -14.96 8.78 -14.22
C ASP A 186 -15.36 9.72 -15.36
N ALA A 187 -14.40 10.39 -15.99
CA ALA A 187 -14.64 11.24 -17.14
C ALA A 187 -15.16 10.45 -18.35
N ASP A 188 -14.61 9.29 -18.62
CA ASP A 188 -15.02 8.41 -19.70
C ASP A 188 -16.44 7.86 -19.47
N GLN A 189 -16.79 7.49 -18.25
CA GLN A 189 -18.14 7.05 -17.89
C GLN A 189 -19.17 8.16 -18.07
N ASN A 190 -18.83 9.41 -17.75
CA ASN A 190 -19.71 10.57 -17.91
C ASN A 190 -19.91 10.98 -19.38
N LEU A 191 -19.01 10.62 -20.29
CA LEU A 191 -19.15 10.85 -21.73
C LEU A 191 -20.05 9.82 -22.45
N LEU A 192 -20.24 8.65 -21.85
CA LEU A 192 -21.05 7.55 -22.41
C LEU A 192 -22.51 7.55 -21.89
N GLY A 193 -22.86 8.42 -20.95
CA GLY A 193 -24.21 8.63 -20.41
C GLY A 193 -24.81 9.90 -20.96
#